data_62a53073082d885b2ac701dd0fb2c177
#
_entry.id   62a53073082d885b2ac701dd0fb2c177
#
_cell.length_a   1.000
_cell.length_b   1.000
_cell.length_c   1.000
_cell.angle_alpha   90.00
_cell.angle_beta   90.00
_cell.angle_gamma   90.00
#
_symmetry.space_group_name_H-M   'P 1'
#
loop_
_entity.id
_entity.type
_entity.pdbx_description
1 polymer ?
#
loop_
_entity_poly.entity_id
_entity_poly.type
_entity_poly.pdbx_seq_one_letter_code
_entity_poly.pdbx_strand_id
1 'polypeptide(L)'
;MPIAADTIKYGPWTMGVRYDLPPEDIGPNGLQDMLNTRLTQSAGIEKVLGTKSYENAAALAGTPTVTACGQFRVPSTGAERVFIVAGAAMYYYNSGWTDITGSVTITAGDDNTFEWVRAFDTLVLTNGVDAPIKWSGTGNAAVLDVDSRFTTADHVAFFDNRVWMANTNADEDRVWYSDAGDPETWGASSFYNLGSPVRGLQPLQNALAIHTEDFIAV
;
A
#
# COMPACT_ATOMS: atom_id res chain seq x y z
N MET A 1 -61.46 -7.85 20.62
CA MET A 1 -60.82 -7.20 19.44
C MET A 1 -59.33 -7.44 19.55
N PRO A 2 -58.68 -8.07 18.61
CA PRO A 2 -57.26 -8.14 18.60
C PRO A 2 -56.71 -6.74 18.28
N ILE A 3 -55.83 -6.23 19.14
CA ILE A 3 -55.06 -5.01 18.89
C ILE A 3 -54.16 -5.32 17.71
N ALA A 4 -54.37 -4.64 16.57
CA ALA A 4 -53.45 -4.72 15.46
C ALA A 4 -52.09 -4.22 15.94
N ALA A 5 -51.06 -5.07 15.90
CA ALA A 5 -49.71 -4.66 16.18
C ALA A 5 -49.31 -3.64 15.13
N ASP A 6 -49.13 -2.39 15.51
CA ASP A 6 -48.58 -1.35 14.63
C ASP A 6 -47.17 -1.79 14.21
N THR A 7 -47.04 -2.13 12.95
CA THR A 7 -45.74 -2.49 12.39
C THR A 7 -44.94 -1.21 12.13
N ILE A 8 -44.02 -0.88 13.04
CA ILE A 8 -43.10 0.23 12.83
C ILE A 8 -42.13 -0.16 11.74
N LYS A 9 -42.18 0.56 10.62
CA LYS A 9 -41.23 0.42 9.54
C LYS A 9 -40.05 1.35 9.77
N TYR A 10 -38.84 0.80 9.89
CA TYR A 10 -37.61 1.54 9.95
C TYR A 10 -36.97 1.57 8.57
N GLY A 11 -36.43 2.71 8.16
CA GLY A 11 -35.81 2.93 6.84
C GLY A 11 -36.76 3.65 5.86
N PRO A 12 -36.30 4.03 4.69
CA PRO A 12 -34.90 3.85 4.18
C PRO A 12 -33.89 4.68 4.95
N TRP A 13 -32.70 4.15 5.11
CA TRP A 13 -31.62 4.76 5.93
C TRP A 13 -30.88 5.86 5.17
N THR A 14 -31.59 6.90 4.76
CA THR A 14 -31.09 7.96 3.88
C THR A 14 -30.18 8.97 4.58
N MET A 15 -30.24 9.06 5.90
CA MET A 15 -29.43 9.97 6.71
C MET A 15 -28.09 9.38 7.13
N GLY A 16 -27.88 8.07 6.92
CA GLY A 16 -26.65 7.39 7.31
C GLY A 16 -26.47 7.27 8.81
N VAL A 17 -25.22 7.08 9.23
CA VAL A 17 -24.85 7.03 10.65
C VAL A 17 -24.60 8.44 11.16
N ARG A 18 -25.22 8.81 12.28
CA ARG A 18 -25.18 10.15 12.87
C ARG A 18 -24.57 10.10 14.27
N TYR A 19 -23.29 10.45 14.36
CA TYR A 19 -22.59 10.59 15.65
C TYR A 19 -22.67 12.00 16.23
N ASP A 20 -23.16 12.94 15.44
CA ASP A 20 -23.26 14.38 15.77
C ASP A 20 -24.56 14.74 16.52
N LEU A 21 -25.46 13.81 16.67
CA LEU A 21 -26.73 13.98 17.37
C LEU A 21 -26.88 13.01 18.52
N PRO A 22 -27.53 13.41 19.63
CA PRO A 22 -27.91 12.48 20.67
C PRO A 22 -28.93 11.47 20.14
N PRO A 23 -29.00 10.24 20.71
CA PRO A 23 -29.84 9.15 20.21
C PRO A 23 -31.33 9.51 20.03
N GLU A 24 -31.86 10.33 20.91
CA GLU A 24 -33.24 10.79 20.89
C GLU A 24 -33.59 11.74 19.73
N ASP A 25 -32.58 12.42 19.19
CA ASP A 25 -32.74 13.37 18.08
C ASP A 25 -32.49 12.71 16.71
N ILE A 26 -32.05 11.46 16.67
CA ILE A 26 -31.87 10.71 15.45
C ILE A 26 -33.22 10.29 14.89
N GLY A 27 -33.63 10.86 13.78
CA GLY A 27 -34.88 10.54 13.13
C GLY A 27 -34.94 9.09 12.61
N PRO A 28 -36.10 8.60 12.20
CA PRO A 28 -36.34 7.20 11.84
C PRO A 28 -35.53 6.71 10.63
N ASN A 29 -34.92 7.63 9.88
CA ASN A 29 -34.09 7.35 8.71
C ASN A 29 -32.58 7.47 9.00
N GLY A 30 -32.19 7.66 10.25
CA GLY A 30 -30.81 7.71 10.71
C GLY A 30 -30.45 6.52 11.58
N LEU A 31 -29.17 6.26 11.71
CA LEU A 31 -28.61 5.21 12.56
C LEU A 31 -27.65 5.84 13.57
N GLN A 32 -27.71 5.36 14.80
CA GLN A 32 -26.76 5.79 15.83
C GLN A 32 -25.41 5.12 15.66
N ASP A 33 -25.40 3.84 15.31
CA ASP A 33 -24.19 3.05 15.14
C ASP A 33 -24.41 1.94 14.10
N MET A 34 -23.32 1.52 13.47
CA MET A 34 -23.30 0.39 12.57
C MET A 34 -22.07 -0.48 12.82
N LEU A 35 -22.27 -1.75 13.11
CA LEU A 35 -21.21 -2.71 13.28
C LEU A 35 -21.37 -3.87 12.29
N ASN A 36 -20.31 -4.15 11.51
CA ASN A 36 -20.29 -5.22 10.50
C ASN A 36 -21.43 -5.14 9.46
N THR A 37 -21.89 -3.92 9.19
CA THR A 37 -22.91 -3.64 8.17
C THR A 37 -22.51 -2.44 7.33
N ARG A 38 -23.08 -2.32 6.14
CA ARG A 38 -22.94 -1.15 5.29
C ARG A 38 -24.28 -0.74 4.70
N LEU A 39 -24.40 0.54 4.36
CA LEU A 39 -25.54 1.04 3.61
C LEU A 39 -25.38 0.70 2.13
N THR A 40 -26.46 0.20 1.53
CA THR A 40 -26.52 -0.02 0.09
C THR A 40 -26.93 1.27 -0.64
N GLN A 41 -26.71 1.34 -1.96
CA GLN A 41 -27.15 2.48 -2.78
C GLN A 41 -28.67 2.70 -2.72
N SER A 42 -29.45 1.67 -2.42
CA SER A 42 -30.90 1.74 -2.23
C SER A 42 -31.32 2.10 -0.79
N ALA A 43 -30.40 2.62 0.03
CA ALA A 43 -30.61 2.97 1.44
C ALA A 43 -31.05 1.80 2.34
N GLY A 44 -30.78 0.56 1.92
CA GLY A 44 -30.90 -0.63 2.75
C GLY A 44 -29.65 -0.88 3.59
N ILE A 45 -29.74 -1.77 4.55
CA ILE A 45 -28.61 -2.26 5.34
C ILE A 45 -28.27 -3.66 4.88
N GLU A 46 -27.00 -3.92 4.58
CA GLU A 46 -26.52 -5.27 4.35
C GLU A 46 -25.34 -5.60 5.27
N LYS A 47 -25.23 -6.89 5.63
CA LYS A 47 -24.09 -7.37 6.42
C LYS A 47 -22.82 -7.28 5.58
N VAL A 48 -21.76 -6.68 6.14
CA VAL A 48 -20.44 -6.83 5.58
C VAL A 48 -20.01 -8.28 5.74
N LEU A 49 -19.81 -8.94 4.63
CA LEU A 49 -19.31 -10.32 4.67
C LEU A 49 -17.91 -10.31 5.27
N GLY A 50 -17.63 -11.28 6.13
CA GLY A 50 -16.31 -11.45 6.70
C GLY A 50 -15.25 -11.68 5.63
N THR A 51 -13.99 -11.42 5.98
CA THR A 51 -12.86 -11.74 5.12
C THR A 51 -12.71 -13.26 5.00
N LYS A 52 -12.31 -13.71 3.81
CA LYS A 52 -11.86 -15.08 3.58
C LYS A 52 -10.42 -15.06 3.06
N SER A 53 -9.71 -16.17 3.24
CA SER A 53 -8.38 -16.32 2.67
C SER A 53 -8.44 -16.16 1.13
N TYR A 54 -7.41 -15.51 0.58
CA TYR A 54 -7.28 -15.35 -0.87
C TYR A 54 -7.25 -16.73 -1.53
N GLU A 55 -8.18 -16.98 -2.45
CA GLU A 55 -8.30 -18.25 -3.18
C GLU A 55 -8.24 -19.53 -2.28
N ASN A 56 -8.72 -19.43 -1.03
CA ASN A 56 -8.59 -20.47 0.00
C ASN A 56 -7.13 -20.87 0.30
N ALA A 57 -6.17 -19.95 0.11
CA ALA A 57 -4.78 -20.20 0.45
C ALA A 57 -4.61 -20.63 1.92
N ALA A 58 -3.73 -21.57 2.16
CA ALA A 58 -3.34 -21.92 3.52
C ALA A 58 -2.64 -20.73 4.18
N ALA A 59 -2.82 -20.58 5.49
CA ALA A 59 -2.10 -19.58 6.27
C ALA A 59 -0.59 -19.85 6.23
N LEU A 60 0.21 -18.78 6.26
CA LEU A 60 1.66 -18.91 6.43
C LEU A 60 1.99 -19.49 7.80
N ALA A 61 3.02 -20.33 7.86
CA ALA A 61 3.49 -20.89 9.11
C ALA A 61 3.93 -19.79 10.08
N GLY A 62 3.55 -19.93 11.35
CA GLY A 62 3.89 -18.96 12.39
C GLY A 62 3.07 -17.67 12.39
N THR A 63 2.10 -17.51 11.49
CA THR A 63 1.23 -16.34 11.37
C THR A 63 1.98 -14.99 11.42
N PRO A 64 3.00 -14.79 10.53
CA PRO A 64 3.81 -13.57 10.56
C PRO A 64 2.96 -12.34 10.21
N THR A 65 3.33 -11.19 10.77
CA THR A 65 2.71 -9.90 10.42
C THR A 65 2.99 -9.58 8.95
N VAL A 66 1.95 -9.17 8.23
CA VAL A 66 2.06 -8.72 6.83
C VAL A 66 2.38 -7.23 6.82
N THR A 67 3.53 -6.86 6.27
CA THR A 67 4.04 -5.49 6.20
C THR A 67 3.89 -4.85 4.81
N ALA A 68 3.63 -5.66 3.79
CA ALA A 68 3.17 -5.20 2.47
C ALA A 68 2.34 -6.27 1.77
N CYS A 69 1.43 -5.82 0.93
CA CYS A 69 0.71 -6.68 0.00
C CYS A 69 0.32 -5.91 -1.25
N GLY A 70 0.18 -6.60 -2.35
CA GLY A 70 -0.26 -5.96 -3.57
C GLY A 70 -0.47 -6.93 -4.72
N GLN A 71 -0.99 -6.37 -5.81
CA GLN A 71 -1.08 -7.04 -7.10
C GLN A 71 -0.12 -6.38 -8.08
N PHE A 72 0.80 -7.15 -8.58
CA PHE A 72 1.78 -6.74 -9.57
C PHE A 72 1.44 -7.35 -10.93
N ARG A 73 1.26 -6.52 -11.93
CA ARG A 73 1.11 -6.96 -13.32
C ARG A 73 2.39 -6.67 -14.09
N VAL A 74 2.98 -7.71 -14.66
CA VAL A 74 4.17 -7.60 -15.52
C VAL A 74 3.75 -7.08 -16.88
N PRO A 75 4.13 -5.85 -17.30
CA PRO A 75 3.64 -5.24 -18.53
C PRO A 75 3.97 -6.03 -19.78
N SER A 76 5.17 -6.56 -19.91
CA SER A 76 5.64 -7.27 -21.11
C SER A 76 4.90 -8.58 -21.36
N THR A 77 4.44 -9.26 -20.31
CA THR A 77 3.77 -10.57 -20.42
C THR A 77 2.28 -10.50 -20.09
N GLY A 78 1.83 -9.44 -19.45
CA GLY A 78 0.47 -9.32 -18.89
C GLY A 78 0.20 -10.22 -17.69
N ALA A 79 1.20 -10.95 -17.18
CA ALA A 79 1.04 -11.85 -16.05
C ALA A 79 0.73 -11.08 -14.77
N GLU A 80 -0.32 -11.50 -14.07
CA GLU A 80 -0.69 -10.93 -12.78
C GLU A 80 -0.13 -11.77 -11.65
N ARG A 81 0.39 -11.10 -10.63
CA ARG A 81 1.00 -11.70 -9.45
C ARG A 81 0.47 -11.01 -8.19
N VAL A 82 -0.01 -11.80 -7.25
CA VAL A 82 -0.30 -11.30 -5.90
C VAL A 82 0.91 -11.60 -5.04
N PHE A 83 1.43 -10.60 -4.37
CA PHE A 83 2.58 -10.74 -3.48
C PHE A 83 2.24 -10.23 -2.08
N ILE A 84 2.97 -10.74 -1.11
CA ILE A 84 2.99 -10.23 0.27
C ILE A 84 4.42 -10.23 0.79
N VAL A 85 4.72 -9.28 1.69
CA VAL A 85 5.87 -9.34 2.58
C VAL A 85 5.33 -9.64 3.97
N ALA A 86 5.82 -10.70 4.59
CA ALA A 86 5.32 -11.17 5.87
C ALA A 86 6.46 -11.70 6.75
N GLY A 87 6.62 -11.09 7.93
CA GLY A 87 7.78 -11.34 8.79
C GLY A 87 9.09 -11.01 8.08
N ALA A 88 10.00 -11.96 7.97
CA ALA A 88 11.30 -11.80 7.33
C ALA A 88 11.34 -12.39 5.90
N ALA A 89 10.20 -12.51 5.22
CA ALA A 89 10.15 -13.14 3.92
C ALA A 89 9.14 -12.49 2.97
N MET A 90 9.40 -12.63 1.67
CA MET A 90 8.52 -12.21 0.59
C MET A 90 7.93 -13.44 -0.10
N TYR A 91 6.64 -13.40 -0.36
CA TYR A 91 5.91 -14.49 -1.00
C TYR A 91 5.11 -14.00 -2.19
N TYR A 92 4.89 -14.87 -3.17
CA TYR A 92 3.87 -14.66 -4.17
C TYR A 92 2.89 -15.83 -4.21
N TYR A 93 1.67 -15.56 -4.68
CA TYR A 93 0.64 -16.57 -4.79
C TYR A 93 0.70 -17.28 -6.14
N ASN A 94 0.85 -18.61 -6.12
CA ASN A 94 0.77 -19.48 -7.29
C ASN A 94 0.16 -20.83 -6.87
N SER A 95 -1.18 -20.87 -6.80
CA SER A 95 -1.93 -22.00 -6.21
C SER A 95 -1.56 -22.31 -4.74
N GLY A 96 -0.86 -21.39 -4.10
CA GLY A 96 -0.33 -21.39 -2.73
C GLY A 96 0.77 -20.34 -2.60
N TRP A 97 1.12 -20.01 -1.35
CA TRP A 97 2.20 -19.07 -1.08
C TRP A 97 3.56 -19.72 -1.35
N THR A 98 4.31 -19.13 -2.26
CA THR A 98 5.67 -19.53 -2.61
C THR A 98 6.64 -18.48 -2.08
N ASP A 99 7.61 -18.90 -1.28
CA ASP A 99 8.69 -18.02 -0.81
C ASP A 99 9.58 -17.63 -1.99
N ILE A 100 9.77 -16.33 -2.16
CA ILE A 100 10.62 -15.72 -3.19
C ILE A 100 11.66 -14.77 -2.60
N THR A 101 11.90 -14.85 -1.31
CA THR A 101 12.86 -13.97 -0.62
C THR A 101 14.25 -14.02 -1.25
N GLY A 102 14.72 -15.22 -1.66
CA GLY A 102 16.02 -15.36 -2.30
C GLY A 102 17.18 -14.94 -1.42
N SER A 103 17.98 -14.00 -1.90
CA SER A 103 19.16 -13.47 -1.19
C SER A 103 18.91 -12.12 -0.52
N VAL A 104 17.71 -11.57 -0.59
CA VAL A 104 17.42 -10.29 0.06
C VAL A 104 17.28 -10.47 1.57
N THR A 105 17.68 -9.46 2.31
CA THR A 105 17.42 -9.36 3.75
C THR A 105 16.15 -8.58 3.97
N ILE A 106 15.24 -9.12 4.78
CA ILE A 106 14.01 -8.46 5.21
C ILE A 106 14.01 -8.48 6.73
N THR A 107 14.10 -7.30 7.33
CA THR A 107 14.06 -7.15 8.78
C THR A 107 12.62 -7.26 9.26
N ALA A 108 12.33 -8.30 10.04
CA ALA A 108 11.01 -8.46 10.63
C ALA A 108 10.70 -7.35 11.63
N GLY A 109 9.46 -6.88 11.63
CA GLY A 109 9.00 -5.85 12.56
C GLY A 109 7.65 -5.32 12.11
N ASP A 110 6.73 -5.10 13.04
CA ASP A 110 5.36 -4.66 12.71
C ASP A 110 5.35 -3.24 12.13
N ASP A 111 6.36 -2.43 12.47
CA ASP A 111 6.53 -1.06 12.00
C ASP A 111 7.34 -0.97 10.69
N ASN A 112 7.98 -2.07 10.25
CA ASN A 112 8.78 -2.11 9.02
C ASN A 112 7.88 -2.31 7.78
N THR A 113 6.99 -1.37 7.54
CA THR A 113 6.07 -1.41 6.40
C THR A 113 6.80 -1.04 5.11
N PHE A 114 6.50 -1.79 4.03
CA PHE A 114 7.10 -1.51 2.73
C PHE A 114 6.19 -0.63 1.88
N GLU A 115 6.76 0.42 1.31
CA GLU A 115 6.22 1.08 0.13
C GLU A 115 6.65 0.32 -1.13
N TRP A 116 5.82 0.34 -2.16
CA TRP A 116 6.14 -0.33 -3.39
C TRP A 116 5.58 0.37 -4.63
N VAL A 117 6.30 0.25 -5.72
CA VAL A 117 5.89 0.76 -7.03
C VAL A 117 6.19 -0.27 -8.11
N ARG A 118 5.47 -0.17 -9.21
CA ARG A 118 5.82 -0.85 -10.45
C ARG A 118 6.66 0.11 -11.31
N ALA A 119 7.89 -0.30 -11.59
CA ALA A 119 8.78 0.38 -12.52
C ALA A 119 9.09 -0.58 -13.67
N PHE A 120 8.61 -0.27 -14.87
CA PHE A 120 8.72 -1.15 -16.04
C PHE A 120 8.15 -2.56 -15.77
N ASP A 121 8.94 -3.62 -16.01
CA ASP A 121 8.61 -5.00 -15.69
C ASP A 121 9.05 -5.43 -14.28
N THR A 122 9.36 -4.47 -13.43
CA THR A 122 9.93 -4.72 -12.10
C THR A 122 9.05 -4.11 -11.01
N LEU A 123 8.79 -4.88 -9.98
CA LEU A 123 8.27 -4.41 -8.70
C LEU A 123 9.45 -3.93 -7.87
N VAL A 124 9.38 -2.72 -7.36
CA VAL A 124 10.39 -2.12 -6.46
C VAL A 124 9.75 -1.86 -5.11
N LEU A 125 10.42 -2.28 -4.02
CA LEU A 125 9.96 -2.11 -2.65
C LEU A 125 11.05 -1.47 -1.80
N THR A 126 10.64 -0.62 -0.84
CA THR A 126 11.50 0.03 0.15
C THR A 126 10.81 0.11 1.51
N ASN A 127 11.57 0.18 2.61
CA ASN A 127 11.03 0.32 3.98
C ASN A 127 11.93 1.19 4.90
N GLY A 128 12.93 1.88 4.35
CA GLY A 128 13.86 2.71 5.14
C GLY A 128 14.90 1.93 5.96
N VAL A 129 14.69 0.64 6.18
CA VAL A 129 15.53 -0.21 7.05
C VAL A 129 16.42 -1.13 6.23
N ASP A 130 15.84 -1.81 5.25
CA ASP A 130 16.53 -2.78 4.40
C ASP A 130 16.93 -2.14 3.06
N ALA A 131 17.85 -2.79 2.35
CA ALA A 131 18.18 -2.40 0.99
C ALA A 131 16.94 -2.53 0.08
N PRO A 132 16.72 -1.58 -0.85
CA PRO A 132 15.61 -1.66 -1.79
C PRO A 132 15.59 -2.98 -2.54
N ILE A 133 14.39 -3.54 -2.70
CA ILE A 133 14.17 -4.87 -3.25
C ILE A 133 13.56 -4.73 -4.64
N LYS A 134 13.98 -5.57 -5.58
CA LYS A 134 13.36 -5.73 -6.89
C LYS A 134 12.84 -7.15 -7.11
N TRP A 135 11.75 -7.25 -7.88
CA TRP A 135 11.21 -8.52 -8.35
C TRP A 135 10.56 -8.39 -9.72
N SER A 136 10.92 -9.26 -10.64
CA SER A 136 10.42 -9.25 -12.04
C SER A 136 9.12 -10.03 -12.24
N GLY A 137 8.51 -10.55 -11.18
CA GLY A 137 7.32 -11.43 -11.28
C GLY A 137 7.65 -12.90 -11.53
N THR A 138 8.93 -13.26 -11.62
CA THR A 138 9.42 -14.63 -11.76
C THR A 138 10.71 -14.83 -10.95
N GLY A 139 10.96 -16.05 -10.52
CA GLY A 139 12.14 -16.36 -9.70
C GLY A 139 12.10 -15.67 -8.34
N ASN A 140 13.26 -15.53 -7.72
CA ASN A 140 13.41 -14.89 -6.43
C ASN A 140 13.56 -13.36 -6.56
N ALA A 141 13.22 -12.66 -5.50
CA ALA A 141 13.55 -11.26 -5.32
C ALA A 141 15.07 -11.07 -5.21
N ALA A 142 15.54 -9.88 -5.54
CA ALA A 142 16.93 -9.49 -5.46
C ALA A 142 17.04 -8.05 -4.91
N VAL A 143 18.22 -7.68 -4.43
CA VAL A 143 18.50 -6.29 -4.09
C VAL A 143 18.49 -5.46 -5.37
N LEU A 144 17.81 -4.31 -5.33
CA LEU A 144 17.88 -3.33 -6.40
C LEU A 144 19.27 -2.66 -6.36
N ASP A 145 19.94 -2.56 -7.49
CA ASP A 145 21.16 -1.77 -7.58
C ASP A 145 20.80 -0.28 -7.55
N VAL A 146 21.08 0.36 -6.43
CA VAL A 146 20.84 1.77 -6.22
C VAL A 146 22.16 2.54 -6.21
N ASP A 147 22.08 3.86 -6.15
CA ASP A 147 23.28 4.70 -6.04
C ASP A 147 24.14 4.31 -4.83
N SER A 148 25.44 4.19 -5.02
CA SER A 148 26.37 3.80 -3.95
C SER A 148 26.45 4.79 -2.78
N ARG A 149 25.83 5.97 -2.92
CA ARG A 149 25.76 7.00 -1.88
C ARG A 149 24.72 6.74 -0.82
N PHE A 150 23.77 5.83 -1.05
CA PHE A 150 22.80 5.40 -0.03
C PHE A 150 22.55 3.88 -0.13
N THR A 151 22.08 3.29 0.94
CA THR A 151 21.81 1.84 1.00
C THR A 151 20.37 1.53 1.35
N THR A 152 19.65 2.47 1.95
CA THR A 152 18.22 2.33 2.29
C THR A 152 17.46 3.57 1.87
N ALA A 153 16.19 3.42 1.56
CA ALA A 153 15.25 4.50 1.27
C ALA A 153 13.90 4.17 1.87
N ASP A 154 13.24 5.16 2.45
CA ASP A 154 11.93 5.00 3.08
C ASP A 154 10.80 5.10 2.05
N HIS A 155 10.93 6.04 1.11
CA HIS A 155 9.92 6.34 0.12
C HIS A 155 10.36 5.99 -1.29
N VAL A 156 9.43 5.44 -2.09
CA VAL A 156 9.64 5.14 -3.49
C VAL A 156 8.46 5.58 -4.35
N ALA A 157 8.76 6.15 -5.52
CA ALA A 157 7.76 6.51 -6.52
C ALA A 157 8.24 6.16 -7.94
N PHE A 158 7.31 5.97 -8.86
CA PHE A 158 7.61 5.87 -10.28
C PHE A 158 6.93 7.04 -11.01
N PHE A 159 7.75 7.93 -11.58
CA PHE A 159 7.28 9.10 -12.28
C PHE A 159 8.25 9.48 -13.41
N ASP A 160 7.72 10.00 -14.51
CA ASP A 160 8.48 10.42 -15.67
C ASP A 160 9.52 9.39 -16.14
N ASN A 161 9.08 8.12 -16.22
CA ASN A 161 9.91 6.99 -16.67
C ASN A 161 11.19 6.76 -15.82
N ARG A 162 11.15 7.11 -14.53
CA ARG A 162 12.23 6.99 -13.53
C ARG A 162 11.71 6.44 -12.21
N VAL A 163 12.58 5.76 -11.51
CA VAL A 163 12.37 5.45 -10.09
C VAL A 163 12.89 6.63 -9.27
N TRP A 164 12.09 7.07 -8.32
CA TRP A 164 12.40 8.12 -7.37
C TRP A 164 12.45 7.53 -5.98
N MET A 165 13.48 7.89 -5.22
CA MET A 165 13.66 7.44 -3.84
C MET A 165 14.00 8.62 -2.94
N ALA A 166 13.50 8.60 -1.71
CA ALA A 166 13.69 9.68 -0.77
C ALA A 166 13.79 9.17 0.67
N ASN A 167 14.18 10.09 1.57
CA ASN A 167 14.43 9.79 2.97
C ASN A 167 15.39 8.60 3.09
N THR A 168 16.60 8.82 2.57
CA THR A 168 17.63 7.78 2.55
C THR A 168 18.48 7.84 3.80
N ASN A 169 19.16 6.75 4.14
CA ASN A 169 20.09 6.72 5.28
C ASN A 169 21.29 7.67 5.15
N ALA A 170 21.54 8.21 3.97
CA ALA A 170 22.60 9.21 3.75
C ALA A 170 22.07 10.64 3.89
N ASP A 171 20.88 10.92 3.36
CA ASP A 171 20.33 12.28 3.28
C ASP A 171 18.79 12.21 3.37
N GLU A 172 18.20 12.67 4.47
CA GLU A 172 16.75 12.68 4.68
C GLU A 172 16.04 13.77 3.85
N ASP A 173 16.76 14.85 3.52
CA ASP A 173 16.23 16.01 2.79
C ASP A 173 16.45 15.96 1.28
N ARG A 174 16.87 14.80 0.78
CA ARG A 174 17.21 14.60 -0.63
C ARG A 174 16.28 13.62 -1.31
N VAL A 175 15.93 13.94 -2.56
CA VAL A 175 15.21 13.04 -3.46
C VAL A 175 16.14 12.63 -4.58
N TRP A 176 16.32 11.34 -4.73
CA TRP A 176 17.15 10.72 -5.74
C TRP A 176 16.31 10.19 -6.89
N TYR A 177 16.85 10.16 -8.11
CA TYR A 177 16.15 9.58 -9.26
C TYR A 177 17.09 8.78 -10.15
N SER A 178 16.56 7.66 -10.69
CA SER A 178 17.29 6.82 -11.66
C SER A 178 17.35 7.47 -13.04
N ASP A 179 18.12 6.91 -13.94
CA ASP A 179 18.07 7.26 -15.36
C ASP A 179 16.70 6.87 -15.96
N ALA A 180 16.29 7.60 -16.99
CA ALA A 180 15.03 7.32 -17.65
C ALA A 180 15.10 5.96 -18.38
N GLY A 181 14.14 5.09 -18.09
CA GLY A 181 14.07 3.76 -18.68
C GLY A 181 14.86 2.69 -17.94
N ASP A 182 15.67 3.06 -16.94
CA ASP A 182 16.49 2.11 -16.19
C ASP A 182 16.38 2.37 -14.67
N PRO A 183 15.84 1.45 -13.90
CA PRO A 183 15.67 1.64 -12.45
C PRO A 183 16.98 1.44 -11.67
N GLU A 184 18.05 0.95 -12.30
CA GLU A 184 19.29 0.56 -11.65
C GLU A 184 20.50 1.43 -12.04
N THR A 185 20.32 2.40 -12.95
CA THR A 185 21.37 3.38 -13.30
C THR A 185 21.05 4.73 -12.66
N TRP A 186 22.02 5.28 -11.90
CA TRP A 186 21.88 6.51 -11.12
C TRP A 186 23.02 7.47 -11.42
N GLY A 187 22.71 8.61 -12.02
CA GLY A 187 23.72 9.61 -12.38
C GLY A 187 24.33 10.31 -11.16
N ALA A 188 25.56 10.77 -11.26
CA ALA A 188 26.27 11.44 -10.16
C ALA A 188 25.56 12.69 -9.63
N SER A 189 24.72 13.34 -10.43
CA SER A 189 23.94 14.53 -10.07
C SER A 189 22.43 14.27 -10.11
N SER A 190 21.98 13.01 -10.08
CA SER A 190 20.57 12.62 -10.18
C SER A 190 19.88 12.75 -8.83
N PHE A 191 19.85 13.95 -8.28
CA PHE A 191 19.15 14.25 -7.04
C PHE A 191 18.72 15.73 -6.94
N TYR A 192 17.76 15.99 -6.08
CA TYR A 192 17.36 17.34 -5.65
C TYR A 192 17.50 17.45 -4.13
N ASN A 193 18.09 18.56 -3.66
CA ASN A 193 18.12 18.93 -2.26
C ASN A 193 16.95 19.84 -1.94
N LEU A 194 16.17 19.50 -0.94
CA LEU A 194 14.99 20.25 -0.53
C LEU A 194 15.23 21.09 0.74
N GLY A 195 16.23 20.70 1.56
CA GLY A 195 16.55 21.38 2.81
C GLY A 195 15.57 21.11 3.95
N SER A 196 14.66 20.14 3.76
CA SER A 196 13.72 19.66 4.78
C SER A 196 13.50 18.16 4.56
N PRO A 197 13.42 17.36 5.62
CA PRO A 197 13.24 15.90 5.52
C PRO A 197 12.02 15.53 4.68
N VAL A 198 12.19 14.59 3.75
CA VAL A 198 11.10 14.11 2.89
C VAL A 198 10.27 13.08 3.66
N ARG A 199 8.95 13.26 3.61
CA ARG A 199 7.96 12.42 4.30
C ARG A 199 7.04 11.66 3.35
N GLY A 200 7.23 11.79 2.05
CA GLY A 200 6.47 11.03 1.06
C GLY A 200 6.66 11.52 -0.36
N LEU A 201 6.43 10.62 -1.30
CA LEU A 201 6.44 10.86 -2.74
C LEU A 201 5.09 10.47 -3.32
N GLN A 202 4.42 11.40 -4.02
CA GLN A 202 3.12 11.13 -4.63
C GLN A 202 3.13 11.51 -6.11
N PRO A 203 3.13 10.54 -7.03
CA PRO A 203 2.96 10.81 -8.45
C PRO A 203 1.58 11.43 -8.73
N LEU A 204 1.56 12.54 -9.43
CA LEU A 204 0.39 13.19 -10.01
C LEU A 204 0.42 12.99 -11.53
N GLN A 205 -0.62 13.43 -12.23
CA GLN A 205 -0.73 13.24 -13.67
C GLN A 205 0.47 13.83 -14.45
N ASN A 206 0.94 15.02 -14.08
CA ASN A 206 2.00 15.75 -14.78
C ASN A 206 3.12 16.24 -13.86
N ALA A 207 3.18 15.77 -12.62
CA ALA A 207 4.14 16.22 -11.63
C ALA A 207 4.37 15.15 -10.57
N LEU A 208 5.47 15.28 -9.84
CA LEU A 208 5.73 14.50 -8.63
C LEU A 208 5.58 15.45 -7.43
N ALA A 209 4.55 15.25 -6.62
CA ALA A 209 4.44 15.95 -5.35
C ALA A 209 5.37 15.31 -4.31
N ILE A 210 6.23 16.12 -3.74
CA ILE A 210 7.19 15.71 -2.71
C ILE A 210 6.76 16.35 -1.41
N HIS A 211 6.32 15.54 -0.48
CA HIS A 211 5.91 15.98 0.85
C HIS A 211 7.16 16.03 1.74
N THR A 212 7.47 17.21 2.23
CA THR A 212 8.51 17.40 3.24
C THR A 212 7.87 17.69 4.60
N GLU A 213 8.69 17.78 5.63
CA GLU A 213 8.21 18.14 6.97
C GLU A 213 7.63 19.56 7.01
N ASP A 214 8.16 20.49 6.21
CA ASP A 214 7.82 21.91 6.27
C ASP A 214 6.93 22.38 5.12
N PHE A 215 6.96 21.73 3.95
CA PHE A 215 6.26 22.17 2.74
C PHE A 215 5.99 21.03 1.75
N ILE A 216 5.26 21.33 0.68
CA ILE A 216 5.09 20.41 -0.45
C ILE A 216 5.76 21.07 -1.67
N ALA A 217 6.71 20.37 -2.28
CA ALA A 217 7.29 20.70 -3.57
C ALA A 217 6.59 19.95 -4.70
N VAL A 218 6.55 20.55 -5.92
CA VAL A 218 5.94 19.95 -7.12
C VAL A 218 6.84 20.16 -8.34
#